data_11db0442aa236e0d7b2c5d2352e4c3e3
#
_entry.id   11db0442aa236e0d7b2c5d2352e4c3e3
#
_cell.length_a   1.000
_cell.length_b   1.000
_cell.length_c   1.000
_cell.angle_alpha   90.00
_cell.angle_beta   90.00
_cell.angle_gamma   90.00
#
_symmetry.space_group_name_H-M   'P 1'
#
loop_
_entity.id
_entity.type
_entity.pdbx_description
1 polymer ?
#
loop_
_entity_poly.entity_id
_entity_poly.type
_entity_poly.pdbx_seq_one_letter_code
_entity_poly.pdbx_strand_id
1 'polypeptide(L)'
;MNNYPSILLSDAVEQMASLPGVGRKTALRLVLHLLRQSDKDVDAFTGALSRLKQEVKYCKVCHTISDQDICSICQSHSRDKHIVCVVENVQDVMSIENTGQYNGLYHVLGGIISPMDGVGPSDIEIDSLIKRVESGEIHEVILALPTTMEGDTTNFYIYRRLQNLTIGDNASSPNSLKISQIARGVAIGNEIEYTDEITLGRSIVNRIEFKL
;
A
#
# COMPACT_ATOMS: atom_id res chain seq x y z
N MET A 1 -33.39 -10.82 16.58
CA MET A 1 -33.62 -9.37 16.39
C MET A 1 -33.11 -8.66 17.64
N ASN A 2 -32.11 -7.79 17.54
CA ASN A 2 -31.72 -6.97 18.68
C ASN A 2 -32.74 -5.84 18.81
N ASN A 3 -33.55 -5.89 19.88
CA ASN A 3 -34.61 -4.90 20.10
C ASN A 3 -34.00 -3.67 20.80
N TYR A 4 -33.48 -2.73 20.02
CA TYR A 4 -33.01 -1.46 20.58
C TYR A 4 -34.19 -0.56 20.95
N PRO A 5 -34.09 0.23 22.05
CA PRO A 5 -35.21 1.07 22.53
C PRO A 5 -35.48 2.28 21.62
N SER A 6 -34.64 2.54 20.64
CA SER A 6 -34.74 3.66 19.70
C SER A 6 -34.31 3.24 18.33
N ILE A 7 -34.99 3.70 17.28
CA ILE A 7 -34.65 3.51 15.89
C ILE A 7 -33.31 4.24 15.61
N LEU A 8 -33.12 5.46 16.10
CA LEU A 8 -31.88 6.22 15.94
C LEU A 8 -30.65 5.47 16.51
N LEU A 9 -30.83 4.82 17.66
CA LEU A 9 -29.78 3.98 18.23
C LEU A 9 -29.49 2.77 17.34
N SER A 10 -30.54 2.12 16.82
CA SER A 10 -30.40 1.00 15.90
C SER A 10 -29.61 1.37 14.66
N ASP A 11 -29.96 2.47 14.01
CA ASP A 11 -29.34 2.95 12.78
C ASP A 11 -27.85 3.29 13.00
N ALA A 12 -27.53 3.99 14.09
CA ALA A 12 -26.16 4.33 14.44
C ALA A 12 -25.29 3.07 14.71
N VAL A 13 -25.86 2.07 15.41
CA VAL A 13 -25.18 0.79 15.67
C VAL A 13 -24.97 0.01 14.38
N GLU A 14 -25.92 0.03 13.46
CA GLU A 14 -25.81 -0.65 12.18
C GLU A 14 -24.71 -0.02 11.31
N GLN A 15 -24.64 1.31 11.22
CA GLN A 15 -23.58 2.01 10.51
C GLN A 15 -22.20 1.74 11.13
N MET A 16 -22.08 1.77 12.45
CA MET A 16 -20.81 1.40 13.10
C MET A 16 -20.43 -0.07 12.88
N ALA A 17 -21.40 -0.98 12.85
CA ALA A 17 -21.17 -2.40 12.64
C ALA A 17 -20.86 -2.76 11.18
N SER A 18 -21.08 -1.85 10.23
CA SER A 18 -20.67 -2.02 8.82
C SER A 18 -19.16 -1.86 8.62
N LEU A 19 -18.44 -1.30 9.59
CA LEU A 19 -17.01 -1.15 9.52
C LEU A 19 -16.30 -2.50 9.70
N PRO A 20 -15.25 -2.80 8.89
CA PRO A 20 -14.49 -4.03 9.01
C PRO A 20 -13.94 -4.24 10.43
N GLY A 21 -14.10 -5.43 10.98
CA GLY A 21 -13.65 -5.76 12.34
C GLY A 21 -14.53 -5.23 13.47
N VAL A 22 -15.59 -4.49 13.19
CA VAL A 22 -16.51 -3.96 14.20
C VAL A 22 -17.76 -4.84 14.31
N GLY A 23 -17.77 -5.72 15.32
CA GLY A 23 -18.96 -6.50 15.63
C GLY A 23 -20.06 -5.67 16.34
N ARG A 24 -21.32 -6.11 16.30
CA ARG A 24 -22.48 -5.39 16.87
C ARG A 24 -22.30 -4.99 18.35
N LYS A 25 -21.67 -5.83 19.18
CA LYS A 25 -21.36 -5.48 20.59
C LYS A 25 -20.42 -4.28 20.69
N THR A 26 -19.38 -4.27 19.89
CA THR A 26 -18.41 -3.16 19.82
C THR A 26 -19.07 -1.90 19.29
N ALA A 27 -19.87 -2.03 18.22
CA ALA A 27 -20.64 -0.93 17.63
C ALA A 27 -21.55 -0.27 18.66
N LEU A 28 -22.34 -1.04 19.41
CA LEU A 28 -23.20 -0.52 20.47
C LEU A 28 -22.39 0.24 21.53
N ARG A 29 -21.25 -0.32 21.97
CA ARG A 29 -20.38 0.35 22.96
C ARG A 29 -19.84 1.69 22.45
N LEU A 30 -19.43 1.75 21.19
CA LEU A 30 -18.94 2.97 20.54
C LEU A 30 -20.06 4.02 20.40
N VAL A 31 -21.24 3.62 19.93
CA VAL A 31 -22.38 4.55 19.81
C VAL A 31 -22.83 5.10 21.18
N LEU A 32 -22.90 4.25 22.21
CA LEU A 32 -23.22 4.71 23.57
C LEU A 32 -22.13 5.60 24.16
N HIS A 33 -20.88 5.43 23.77
CA HIS A 33 -19.80 6.34 24.12
C HIS A 33 -20.01 7.71 23.47
N LEU A 34 -20.25 7.76 22.16
CA LEU A 34 -20.53 8.99 21.44
C LEU A 34 -21.76 9.74 21.99
N LEU A 35 -22.81 9.00 22.34
CA LEU A 35 -24.02 9.60 22.94
C LEU A 35 -23.77 10.32 24.29
N ARG A 36 -22.67 10.02 24.95
CA ARG A 36 -22.27 10.69 26.20
C ARG A 36 -21.31 11.86 25.98
N GLN A 37 -20.81 12.04 24.76
CA GLN A 37 -19.96 13.18 24.42
C GLN A 37 -20.81 14.44 24.20
N SER A 38 -20.18 15.60 24.17
CA SER A 38 -20.85 16.82 23.78
C SER A 38 -21.19 16.81 22.29
N ASP A 39 -22.27 17.52 21.90
CA ASP A 39 -22.64 17.69 20.50
C ASP A 39 -21.46 18.20 19.67
N LYS A 40 -20.68 19.12 20.22
CA LYS A 40 -19.47 19.68 19.58
C LYS A 40 -18.42 18.59 19.25
N ASP A 41 -18.22 17.62 20.15
CA ASP A 41 -17.24 16.55 19.95
C ASP A 41 -17.74 15.55 18.90
N VAL A 42 -19.03 15.25 18.93
CA VAL A 42 -19.67 14.39 17.92
C VAL A 42 -19.64 15.04 16.53
N ASP A 43 -19.95 16.34 16.44
CA ASP A 43 -19.87 17.10 15.19
C ASP A 43 -18.43 17.15 14.66
N ALA A 44 -17.44 17.35 15.52
CA ALA A 44 -16.04 17.34 15.14
C ALA A 44 -15.61 15.97 14.59
N PHE A 45 -16.02 14.88 15.23
CA PHE A 45 -15.73 13.52 14.80
C PHE A 45 -16.37 13.19 13.44
N THR A 46 -17.68 13.42 13.31
CA THR A 46 -18.42 13.14 12.06
C THR A 46 -17.98 14.03 10.93
N GLY A 47 -17.73 15.33 11.23
CA GLY A 47 -17.23 16.29 10.28
C GLY A 47 -15.83 15.95 9.76
N ALA A 48 -14.94 15.41 10.61
CA ALA A 48 -13.61 14.97 10.17
C ALA A 48 -13.71 13.82 9.14
N LEU A 49 -14.57 12.83 9.38
CA LEU A 49 -14.80 11.72 8.45
C LEU A 49 -15.42 12.18 7.13
N SER A 50 -16.41 13.08 7.21
CA SER A 50 -17.07 13.64 6.03
C SER A 50 -16.09 14.43 5.17
N ARG A 51 -15.28 15.30 5.77
CA ARG A 51 -14.25 16.07 5.08
C ARG A 51 -13.19 15.18 4.45
N LEU A 52 -12.70 14.19 5.18
CA LEU A 52 -11.74 13.22 4.64
C LEU A 52 -12.27 12.60 3.35
N LYS A 53 -13.52 12.12 3.34
CA LYS A 53 -14.10 11.47 2.15
C LYS A 53 -14.32 12.45 0.99
N GLN A 54 -14.64 13.71 1.28
CA GLN A 54 -15.01 14.71 0.26
C GLN A 54 -13.79 15.45 -0.30
N GLU A 55 -12.78 15.71 0.52
CA GLU A 55 -11.69 16.63 0.20
C GLU A 55 -10.37 15.92 -0.10
N VAL A 56 -10.21 14.64 0.34
CA VAL A 56 -8.98 13.88 0.09
C VAL A 56 -8.77 13.71 -1.41
N LYS A 57 -7.54 13.94 -1.85
CA LYS A 57 -7.08 13.71 -3.22
C LYS A 57 -6.14 12.53 -3.29
N TYR A 58 -5.92 12.06 -4.51
CA TYR A 58 -4.85 11.14 -4.81
C TYR A 58 -3.77 11.88 -5.61
N CYS A 59 -2.52 11.69 -5.21
CA CYS A 59 -1.38 12.30 -5.89
C CYS A 59 -1.35 11.88 -7.36
N LYS A 60 -1.31 12.84 -8.28
CA LYS A 60 -1.30 12.59 -9.73
C LYS A 60 -0.04 11.85 -10.22
N VAL A 61 1.01 11.75 -9.38
CA VAL A 61 2.28 11.11 -9.73
C VAL A 61 2.40 9.72 -9.13
N CYS A 62 2.08 9.55 -7.85
CA CYS A 62 2.33 8.28 -7.13
C CYS A 62 1.06 7.60 -6.60
N HIS A 63 -0.11 8.20 -6.78
CA HIS A 63 -1.43 7.70 -6.37
C HIS A 63 -1.62 7.51 -4.86
N THR A 64 -0.69 8.00 -4.01
CA THR A 64 -0.91 8.05 -2.57
C THR A 64 -1.94 9.11 -2.19
N ILE A 65 -2.51 8.99 -1.00
CA ILE A 65 -3.41 9.98 -0.43
C ILE A 65 -2.66 11.31 -0.20
N SER A 66 -3.31 12.42 -0.55
CA SER A 66 -2.75 13.79 -0.44
C SER A 66 -3.86 14.82 -0.27
N ASP A 67 -3.54 15.93 0.37
CA ASP A 67 -4.41 17.11 0.40
C ASP A 67 -4.24 17.99 -0.85
N GLN A 68 -3.19 17.74 -1.63
CA GLN A 68 -2.83 18.47 -2.84
C GLN A 68 -2.75 17.53 -4.06
N ASP A 69 -2.71 18.12 -5.26
CA ASP A 69 -2.58 17.37 -6.52
C ASP A 69 -1.28 16.56 -6.61
N ILE A 70 -0.22 17.00 -5.95
CA ILE A 70 1.04 16.28 -5.81
C ILE A 70 1.39 16.21 -4.33
N CYS A 71 1.69 15.03 -3.81
CA CYS A 71 1.97 14.81 -2.40
C CYS A 71 3.34 15.37 -1.98
N SER A 72 3.54 15.55 -0.68
CA SER A 72 4.79 16.07 -0.10
C SER A 72 6.02 15.24 -0.46
N ILE A 73 5.88 13.91 -0.59
CA ILE A 73 6.97 13.02 -1.00
C ILE A 73 7.40 13.32 -2.44
N CYS A 74 6.45 13.40 -3.38
CA CYS A 74 6.74 13.67 -4.78
C CYS A 74 7.26 15.09 -5.04
N GLN A 75 6.88 16.08 -4.21
CA GLN A 75 7.37 17.45 -4.29
C GLN A 75 8.75 17.64 -3.65
N SER A 76 9.17 16.72 -2.79
CA SER A 76 10.42 16.88 -2.04
C SER A 76 11.65 16.87 -2.96
N HIS A 77 12.51 17.86 -2.77
CA HIS A 77 13.81 17.94 -3.45
C HIS A 77 14.88 17.07 -2.81
N SER A 78 14.66 16.57 -1.58
CA SER A 78 15.61 15.71 -0.87
C SER A 78 15.48 14.23 -1.26
N ARG A 79 14.42 13.88 -2.00
CA ARG A 79 14.15 12.50 -2.44
C ARG A 79 14.88 12.16 -3.73
N ASP A 80 15.38 10.94 -3.81
CA ASP A 80 15.93 10.40 -5.06
C ASP A 80 14.78 10.10 -6.04
N LYS A 81 14.74 10.87 -7.12
CA LYS A 81 13.69 10.76 -8.14
C LYS A 81 13.92 9.60 -9.11
N HIS A 82 15.10 8.99 -9.07
CA HIS A 82 15.47 7.88 -9.96
C HIS A 82 15.07 6.51 -9.41
N ILE A 83 14.62 6.43 -8.17
CA ILE A 83 14.21 5.19 -7.51
C ILE A 83 12.73 5.25 -7.13
N VAL A 84 11.96 4.24 -7.57
CA VAL A 84 10.53 4.12 -7.28
C VAL A 84 10.25 2.81 -6.57
N CYS A 85 9.64 2.88 -5.38
CA CYS A 85 9.11 1.74 -4.66
C CYS A 85 7.63 1.55 -4.98
N VAL A 86 7.31 0.40 -5.57
CA VAL A 86 5.94 0.02 -5.94
C VAL A 86 5.32 -0.75 -4.79
N VAL A 87 4.19 -0.24 -4.30
CA VAL A 87 3.45 -0.80 -3.17
C VAL A 87 1.99 -1.02 -3.51
N GLU A 88 1.31 -1.88 -2.77
CA GLU A 88 -0.11 -2.15 -2.98
C GLU A 88 -0.97 -0.94 -2.58
N ASN A 89 -0.74 -0.40 -1.37
CA ASN A 89 -1.62 0.59 -0.75
C ASN A 89 -0.84 1.65 0.05
N VAL A 90 -1.58 2.63 0.57
CA VAL A 90 -1.01 3.76 1.33
C VAL A 90 -0.41 3.33 2.67
N GLN A 91 -0.93 2.25 3.30
CA GLN A 91 -0.41 1.74 4.56
C GLN A 91 1.01 1.20 4.39
N ASP A 92 1.32 0.62 3.21
CA ASP A 92 2.66 0.16 2.88
C ASP A 92 3.64 1.35 2.76
N VAL A 93 3.20 2.46 2.13
CA VAL A 93 3.98 3.70 2.09
C VAL A 93 4.32 4.16 3.50
N MET A 94 3.32 4.25 4.38
CA MET A 94 3.52 4.67 5.78
C MET A 94 4.47 3.72 6.52
N SER A 95 4.35 2.42 6.29
CA SER A 95 5.19 1.40 6.93
C SER A 95 6.65 1.53 6.51
N ILE A 96 6.92 1.75 5.21
CA ILE A 96 8.28 1.94 4.69
C ILE A 96 8.86 3.28 5.17
N GLU A 97 8.08 4.37 5.13
CA GLU A 97 8.50 5.68 5.64
C GLU A 97 8.91 5.62 7.12
N ASN A 98 8.16 4.89 7.94
CA ASN A 98 8.46 4.73 9.38
C ASN A 98 9.81 4.05 9.64
N THR A 99 10.37 3.33 8.67
CA THR A 99 11.71 2.74 8.82
C THR A 99 12.82 3.78 8.76
N GLY A 100 12.60 4.92 8.11
CA GLY A 100 13.61 5.94 7.83
C GLY A 100 14.77 5.48 6.93
N GLN A 101 14.65 4.32 6.28
CA GLN A 101 15.74 3.73 5.47
C GLN A 101 15.57 3.95 3.97
N TYR A 102 14.41 4.46 3.54
CA TYR A 102 14.11 4.67 2.13
C TYR A 102 14.01 6.16 1.80
N ASN A 103 14.72 6.59 0.78
CA ASN A 103 14.75 8.00 0.34
C ASN A 103 14.30 8.21 -1.11
N GLY A 104 13.73 7.20 -1.75
CA GLY A 104 13.18 7.30 -3.11
C GLY A 104 11.72 7.78 -3.13
N LEU A 105 11.09 7.64 -4.30
CA LEU A 105 9.69 7.92 -4.53
C LEU A 105 8.86 6.64 -4.47
N TYR A 106 7.54 6.79 -4.40
CA TYR A 106 6.61 5.67 -4.38
C TYR A 106 5.72 5.63 -5.62
N HIS A 107 5.10 4.47 -5.83
CA HIS A 107 3.98 4.27 -6.71
C HIS A 107 2.99 3.31 -6.07
N VAL A 108 1.80 3.80 -5.76
CA VAL A 108 0.73 3.04 -5.10
C VAL A 108 -0.17 2.46 -6.18
N LEU A 109 -0.29 1.14 -6.22
CA LEU A 109 -1.11 0.46 -7.23
C LEU A 109 -2.61 0.57 -6.93
N GLY A 110 -3.01 0.73 -5.67
CA GLY A 110 -4.41 0.72 -5.24
C GLY A 110 -4.99 -0.69 -5.08
N GLY A 111 -4.19 -1.73 -5.24
CA GLY A 111 -4.55 -3.14 -5.10
C GLY A 111 -3.52 -4.06 -5.76
N ILE A 112 -3.85 -5.35 -5.82
CA ILE A 112 -3.07 -6.39 -6.52
C ILE A 112 -3.98 -7.17 -7.46
N ILE A 113 -3.41 -7.80 -8.48
CA ILE A 113 -4.17 -8.66 -9.41
C ILE A 113 -4.73 -9.85 -8.63
N SER A 114 -6.05 -9.92 -8.54
CA SER A 114 -6.78 -11.00 -7.87
C SER A 114 -7.98 -11.43 -8.73
N PRO A 115 -7.82 -12.44 -9.58
CA PRO A 115 -8.91 -12.93 -10.42
C PRO A 115 -10.12 -13.44 -9.60
N MET A 116 -9.88 -13.96 -8.40
CA MET A 116 -10.93 -14.44 -7.50
C MET A 116 -11.81 -13.29 -6.99
N ASP A 117 -11.22 -12.10 -6.80
CA ASP A 117 -11.93 -10.90 -6.37
C ASP A 117 -12.36 -10.02 -7.56
N GLY A 118 -12.13 -10.49 -8.79
CA GLY A 118 -12.47 -9.77 -10.01
C GLY A 118 -11.55 -8.58 -10.31
N VAL A 119 -10.38 -8.49 -9.69
CA VAL A 119 -9.42 -7.40 -9.90
C VAL A 119 -8.42 -7.80 -11.00
N GLY A 120 -8.50 -7.11 -12.12
CA GLY A 120 -7.58 -7.27 -13.25
C GLY A 120 -6.47 -6.20 -13.28
N PRO A 121 -5.51 -6.33 -14.21
CA PRO A 121 -4.43 -5.35 -14.36
C PRO A 121 -4.88 -3.92 -14.71
N SER A 122 -6.07 -3.78 -15.31
CA SER A 122 -6.66 -2.48 -15.67
C SER A 122 -7.36 -1.77 -14.51
N ASP A 123 -7.60 -2.49 -13.41
CA ASP A 123 -8.32 -1.96 -12.25
C ASP A 123 -7.36 -1.34 -11.22
N ILE A 124 -6.06 -1.45 -11.46
CA ILE A 124 -4.99 -0.94 -10.59
C ILE A 124 -3.99 -0.12 -11.42
N GLU A 125 -3.20 0.72 -10.74
CA GLU A 125 -2.35 1.75 -11.35
C GLU A 125 -1.02 1.22 -11.96
N ILE A 126 -1.09 0.12 -12.73
CA ILE A 126 0.08 -0.43 -13.44
C ILE A 126 0.42 0.40 -14.68
N ASP A 127 -0.58 0.80 -15.48
CA ASP A 127 -0.31 1.54 -16.71
C ASP A 127 0.30 2.92 -16.44
N SER A 128 -0.06 3.57 -15.35
CA SER A 128 0.56 4.83 -14.90
C SER A 128 2.02 4.63 -14.45
N LEU A 129 2.34 3.50 -13.81
CA LEU A 129 3.73 3.12 -13.50
C LEU A 129 4.55 2.94 -14.78
N ILE A 130 4.02 2.20 -15.76
CA ILE A 130 4.73 1.96 -17.03
C ILE A 130 5.03 3.28 -17.73
N LYS A 131 4.05 4.18 -17.89
CA LYS A 131 4.24 5.51 -18.48
C LYS A 131 5.29 6.33 -17.73
N ARG A 132 5.32 6.22 -16.40
CA ARG A 132 6.30 6.91 -15.58
C ARG A 132 7.73 6.38 -15.81
N VAL A 133 7.90 5.09 -16.01
CA VAL A 133 9.20 4.49 -16.34
C VAL A 133 9.62 4.83 -17.79
N GLU A 134 8.67 4.88 -18.73
CA GLU A 134 8.91 5.27 -20.12
C GLU A 134 9.50 6.70 -20.27
N SER A 135 9.29 7.58 -19.27
CA SER A 135 9.92 8.92 -19.29
C SER A 135 11.45 8.88 -19.23
N GLY A 136 12.05 7.76 -18.83
CA GLY A 136 13.49 7.56 -18.75
C GLY A 136 14.15 8.15 -17.50
N GLU A 137 13.39 8.76 -16.61
CA GLU A 137 13.92 9.33 -15.36
C GLU A 137 14.13 8.27 -14.26
N ILE A 138 13.42 7.13 -14.34
CA ILE A 138 13.50 6.06 -13.35
C ILE A 138 14.58 5.07 -13.73
N HIS A 139 15.53 4.86 -12.83
CA HIS A 139 16.64 3.92 -13.00
C HIS A 139 16.45 2.63 -12.20
N GLU A 140 15.68 2.68 -11.11
CA GLU A 140 15.35 1.49 -10.32
C GLU A 140 13.87 1.46 -9.94
N VAL A 141 13.25 0.31 -10.15
CA VAL A 141 11.91 -0.03 -9.64
C VAL A 141 12.06 -1.12 -8.59
N ILE A 142 11.66 -0.82 -7.35
CA ILE A 142 11.65 -1.76 -6.23
C ILE A 142 10.22 -2.30 -6.08
N LEU A 143 10.04 -3.60 -6.25
CA LEU A 143 8.74 -4.26 -6.04
C LEU A 143 8.59 -4.61 -4.57
N ALA A 144 7.68 -3.93 -3.87
CA ALA A 144 7.38 -4.09 -2.45
C ALA A 144 5.92 -4.50 -2.22
N LEU A 145 5.46 -5.50 -3.00
CA LEU A 145 4.11 -6.05 -2.89
C LEU A 145 4.05 -7.21 -1.88
N PRO A 146 2.85 -7.53 -1.37
CA PRO A 146 2.66 -8.65 -0.44
C PRO A 146 3.25 -9.96 -0.96
N THR A 147 3.72 -10.80 -0.03
CA THR A 147 4.32 -12.11 -0.37
C THR A 147 3.28 -13.21 -0.53
N THR A 148 2.09 -12.86 -1.02
CA THR A 148 1.00 -13.77 -1.37
C THR A 148 1.13 -14.23 -2.83
N MET A 149 0.32 -15.19 -3.24
CA MET A 149 0.27 -15.67 -4.62
C MET A 149 -0.17 -14.55 -5.59
N GLU A 150 -1.12 -13.72 -5.17
CA GLU A 150 -1.62 -12.56 -5.92
C GLU A 150 -0.54 -11.48 -6.05
N GLY A 151 0.19 -11.20 -4.96
CA GLY A 151 1.32 -10.27 -4.96
C GLY A 151 2.46 -10.75 -5.87
N ASP A 152 2.81 -12.03 -5.84
CA ASP A 152 3.80 -12.60 -6.74
C ASP A 152 3.34 -12.58 -8.21
N THR A 153 2.06 -12.85 -8.48
CA THR A 153 1.45 -12.72 -9.81
C THR A 153 1.55 -11.28 -10.32
N THR A 154 1.23 -10.32 -9.47
CA THR A 154 1.31 -8.89 -9.78
C THR A 154 2.75 -8.46 -10.05
N ASN A 155 3.71 -8.90 -9.21
CA ASN A 155 5.14 -8.66 -9.41
C ASN A 155 5.61 -9.19 -10.77
N PHE A 156 5.21 -10.42 -11.12
CA PHE A 156 5.57 -11.03 -12.41
C PHE A 156 4.96 -10.28 -13.59
N TYR A 157 3.71 -9.83 -13.49
CA TYR A 157 3.06 -9.05 -14.53
C TYR A 157 3.77 -7.70 -14.76
N ILE A 158 4.06 -6.96 -13.68
CA ILE A 158 4.79 -5.68 -13.76
C ILE A 158 6.19 -5.90 -14.36
N TYR A 159 6.92 -6.91 -13.88
CA TYR A 159 8.24 -7.25 -14.40
C TYR A 159 8.22 -7.51 -15.91
N ARG A 160 7.27 -8.29 -16.39
CA ARG A 160 7.11 -8.56 -17.84
C ARG A 160 6.81 -7.30 -18.65
N ARG A 161 5.96 -6.43 -18.13
CA ARG A 161 5.63 -5.15 -18.78
C ARG A 161 6.87 -4.24 -18.88
N LEU A 162 7.64 -4.14 -17.81
CA LEU A 162 8.86 -3.32 -17.74
C LEU A 162 9.99 -3.90 -18.61
N GLN A 163 10.16 -5.21 -18.64
CA GLN A 163 11.15 -5.84 -19.54
C GLN A 163 10.89 -5.53 -21.02
N ASN A 164 9.65 -5.48 -21.45
CA ASN A 164 9.32 -5.17 -22.83
C ASN A 164 9.73 -3.74 -23.22
N LEU A 165 9.84 -2.81 -22.28
CA LEU A 165 10.36 -1.46 -22.52
C LEU A 165 11.88 -1.45 -22.77
N THR A 166 12.62 -2.32 -22.07
CA THR A 166 14.09 -2.37 -22.16
C THR A 166 14.58 -3.10 -23.41
N ILE A 167 13.78 -3.93 -24.05
CA ILE A 167 14.13 -4.72 -25.24
C ILE A 167 14.00 -3.88 -26.53
N GLY A 168 13.19 -2.82 -26.53
CA GLY A 168 12.84 -2.02 -27.71
C GLY A 168 13.93 -1.08 -28.21
N ASP A 169 14.69 -0.43 -27.32
CA ASP A 169 15.72 0.55 -27.72
C ASP A 169 16.92 0.48 -26.76
N ASN A 170 18.04 -0.12 -27.26
CA ASN A 170 19.37 -0.09 -26.63
C ASN A 170 19.60 -0.93 -25.37
N ALA A 171 19.63 -2.25 -25.52
CA ALA A 171 20.15 -3.21 -24.52
C ALA A 171 21.64 -2.99 -24.12
N SER A 172 22.31 -2.00 -24.70
CA SER A 172 23.73 -1.66 -24.48
C SER A 172 23.93 -0.31 -23.77
N SER A 173 22.86 0.35 -23.31
CA SER A 173 22.96 1.63 -22.60
C SER A 173 23.40 1.40 -21.16
N PRO A 174 24.32 2.22 -20.59
CA PRO A 174 24.69 2.17 -19.18
C PRO A 174 23.55 2.47 -18.20
N ASN A 175 22.37 2.84 -18.69
CA ASN A 175 21.15 3.13 -17.94
C ASN A 175 20.07 2.04 -18.13
N SER A 176 20.43 0.76 -18.06
CA SER A 176 19.41 -0.30 -18.03
C SER A 176 18.57 -0.19 -16.74
N LEU A 177 17.24 -0.16 -16.88
CA LEU A 177 16.31 -0.16 -15.75
C LEU A 177 16.61 -1.35 -14.83
N LYS A 178 16.94 -1.08 -13.56
CA LYS A 178 17.09 -2.09 -12.54
C LYS A 178 15.71 -2.40 -11.95
N ILE A 179 15.33 -3.66 -11.89
CA ILE A 179 14.13 -4.12 -11.20
C ILE A 179 14.58 -4.97 -10.02
N SER A 180 14.23 -4.55 -8.83
CA SER A 180 14.56 -5.24 -7.58
C SER A 180 13.29 -5.55 -6.79
N GLN A 181 13.40 -6.39 -5.78
CA GLN A 181 12.31 -6.75 -4.87
C GLN A 181 12.83 -6.64 -3.43
N ILE A 182 11.93 -6.27 -2.50
CA ILE A 182 12.27 -6.29 -1.07
C ILE A 182 12.74 -7.69 -0.66
N ALA A 183 13.76 -7.73 0.19
CA ALA A 183 14.31 -9.01 0.68
C ALA A 183 13.26 -9.79 1.46
N ARG A 184 13.23 -11.10 1.24
CA ARG A 184 12.37 -12.04 1.96
C ARG A 184 13.26 -12.93 2.82
N GLY A 185 12.95 -13.00 4.11
CA GLY A 185 13.78 -13.77 5.03
C GLY A 185 13.17 -13.93 6.41
N VAL A 186 13.92 -14.56 7.31
CA VAL A 186 13.55 -14.75 8.71
C VAL A 186 13.47 -13.40 9.40
N ALA A 187 12.38 -13.15 10.14
CA ALA A 187 12.19 -11.90 10.85
C ALA A 187 13.20 -11.77 12.02
N ILE A 188 13.68 -10.55 12.24
CA ILE A 188 14.61 -10.25 13.33
C ILE A 188 13.91 -10.51 14.68
N GLY A 189 14.59 -11.27 15.55
CA GLY A 189 14.07 -11.62 16.88
C GLY A 189 13.26 -12.93 16.90
N ASN A 190 13.00 -13.56 15.75
CA ASN A 190 12.36 -14.87 15.71
C ASN A 190 13.40 -15.99 15.84
N GLU A 191 13.01 -17.08 16.52
CA GLU A 191 13.76 -18.33 16.53
C GLU A 191 13.51 -19.11 15.24
N ILE A 192 14.53 -19.82 14.75
CA ILE A 192 14.47 -20.56 13.48
C ILE A 192 13.34 -21.61 13.49
N GLU A 193 13.09 -22.25 14.64
CA GLU A 193 12.08 -23.31 14.76
C GLU A 193 10.63 -22.80 14.56
N TYR A 194 10.37 -21.49 14.75
CA TYR A 194 9.05 -20.90 14.53
C TYR A 194 8.88 -20.29 13.14
N THR A 195 9.91 -20.39 12.30
CA THR A 195 9.85 -19.91 10.92
C THR A 195 9.25 -21.00 10.02
N ASP A 196 8.30 -20.60 9.16
CA ASP A 196 7.73 -21.54 8.20
C ASP A 196 8.77 -22.07 7.20
N GLU A 197 8.56 -23.28 6.70
CA GLU A 197 9.52 -23.99 5.85
C GLU A 197 9.86 -23.24 4.56
N ILE A 198 8.88 -22.52 3.99
CA ILE A 198 9.07 -21.77 2.73
C ILE A 198 9.98 -20.57 2.97
N THR A 199 9.72 -19.81 4.02
CA THR A 199 10.55 -18.65 4.40
C THR A 199 11.96 -19.09 4.77
N LEU A 200 12.11 -20.16 5.54
CA LEU A 200 13.41 -20.69 5.92
C LEU A 200 14.19 -21.20 4.69
N GLY A 201 13.54 -21.95 3.80
CA GLY A 201 14.13 -22.43 2.56
C GLY A 201 14.62 -21.27 1.67
N ARG A 202 13.80 -20.24 1.48
CA ARG A 202 14.17 -19.04 0.72
C ARG A 202 15.33 -18.27 1.36
N SER A 203 15.37 -18.19 2.70
CA SER A 203 16.46 -17.51 3.43
C SER A 203 17.79 -18.25 3.25
N ILE A 204 17.79 -19.57 3.19
CA ILE A 204 18.99 -20.38 2.93
C ILE A 204 19.48 -20.21 1.48
N VAL A 205 18.56 -20.22 0.51
CA VAL A 205 18.90 -20.03 -0.90
C VAL A 205 19.47 -18.63 -1.15
N ASN A 206 18.85 -17.60 -0.58
CA ASN A 206 19.21 -16.18 -0.76
C ASN A 206 20.18 -15.67 0.33
N ARG A 207 20.88 -16.56 1.02
CA ARG A 207 21.83 -16.19 2.07
C ARG A 207 22.89 -15.23 1.54
N ILE A 208 23.23 -14.24 2.34
CA ILE A 208 24.30 -13.28 2.07
C ILE A 208 25.58 -13.68 2.81
N GLU A 209 26.72 -13.25 2.27
CA GLU A 209 28.01 -13.43 2.94
C GLU A 209 28.04 -12.61 4.25
N PHE A 210 28.45 -13.26 5.35
CA PHE A 210 28.64 -12.58 6.62
C PHE A 210 29.86 -11.67 6.54
N LYS A 211 29.65 -10.36 6.70
CA LYS A 211 30.70 -9.34 6.76
C LYS A 211 30.60 -8.61 8.09
N LEU A 212 31.74 -8.44 8.76
CA LEU A 212 31.87 -7.65 9.98
C LEU A 212 32.00 -6.18 9.65
#